data_24cfeaee2204eae06ec07b4d5968b647
#
_entry.id   24cfeaee2204eae06ec07b4d5968b647
#
_cell.length_a   1.000
_cell.length_b   1.000
_cell.length_c   1.000
_cell.angle_alpha   90.00
_cell.angle_beta   90.00
_cell.angle_gamma   90.00
#
_symmetry.space_group_name_H-M   'P 1'
#
loop_
_entity.id
_entity.type
_entity.pdbx_description
1 polymer ?
#
loop_
_entity_poly.entity_id
_entity_poly.type
_entity_poly.pdbx_seq_one_letter_code
_entity_poly.pdbx_strand_id
1 'polypeptide(L)'
;KEIATVDRMLRLGASTEMVSKFYGLTHQEVALRREILGLPKRKGRHPVLDEEQDTELWRQWKAVTNSRTVDLEDDTSILDAAMDLAEGMSLPLSVVWASIKSWVDQGLA
;
A
#
# COMPACT_ATOMS: atom_id res chain seq x y z
N LYS A 1 6.70 -15.12 9.85
CA LYS A 1 5.97 -13.92 10.28
C LYS A 1 5.90 -12.86 9.19
N GLU A 2 6.97 -12.68 8.46
CA GLU A 2 6.96 -11.80 7.31
C GLU A 2 5.99 -12.27 6.25
N ILE A 3 5.79 -13.58 6.17
CA ILE A 3 4.85 -14.17 5.21
C ILE A 3 3.42 -13.69 5.48
N ALA A 4 3.02 -13.59 6.74
CA ALA A 4 1.69 -13.10 7.07
C ALA A 4 1.48 -11.66 6.58
N THR A 5 2.50 -10.82 6.72
CA THR A 5 2.43 -9.44 6.24
C THR A 5 2.45 -9.37 4.72
N VAL A 6 3.28 -10.20 4.07
CA VAL A 6 3.30 -10.30 2.60
C VAL A 6 1.92 -10.70 2.09
N ASP A 7 1.31 -11.71 2.70
CA ASP A 7 -0.01 -12.16 2.30
C ASP A 7 -1.06 -11.06 2.46
N ARG A 8 -0.99 -10.31 3.57
CA ARG A 8 -1.90 -9.19 3.79
C ARG A 8 -1.71 -8.11 2.73
N MET A 9 -0.45 -7.76 2.43
CA MET A 9 -0.13 -6.78 1.40
C MET A 9 -0.72 -7.18 0.06
N LEU A 10 -0.53 -8.45 -0.33
CA LEU A 10 -1.03 -8.93 -1.61
C LEU A 10 -2.55 -8.92 -1.66
N ARG A 11 -3.22 -9.32 -0.57
CA ARG A 11 -4.68 -9.29 -0.50
C ARG A 11 -5.22 -7.86 -0.60
N LEU A 12 -4.48 -6.90 -0.08
CA LEU A 12 -4.88 -5.49 -0.15
C LEU A 12 -4.56 -4.85 -1.49
N GLY A 13 -3.87 -5.55 -2.38
CA GLY A 13 -3.59 -5.06 -3.72
C GLY A 13 -2.22 -4.42 -3.89
N ALA A 14 -1.23 -4.83 -3.09
CA ALA A 14 0.13 -4.36 -3.27
C ALA A 14 0.69 -4.81 -4.61
N SER A 15 1.56 -4.00 -5.20
CA SER A 15 2.25 -4.38 -6.41
C SER A 15 3.39 -5.35 -6.09
N THR A 16 3.82 -6.09 -7.12
CA THR A 16 4.98 -6.96 -6.99
C THR A 16 6.21 -6.18 -6.55
N GLU A 17 6.37 -4.98 -7.10
CA GLU A 17 7.51 -4.12 -6.77
C GLU A 17 7.52 -3.70 -5.30
N MET A 18 6.36 -3.39 -4.74
CA MET A 18 6.25 -3.06 -3.32
C MET A 18 6.72 -4.21 -2.44
N VAL A 19 6.20 -5.40 -2.70
CA VAL A 19 6.54 -6.56 -1.89
C VAL A 19 8.01 -6.90 -2.03
N SER A 20 8.52 -6.82 -3.25
CA SER A 20 9.93 -7.08 -3.53
C SER A 20 10.83 -6.09 -2.77
N LYS A 21 10.46 -4.81 -2.78
CA LYS A 21 11.20 -3.76 -2.10
C LYS A 21 11.26 -3.97 -0.58
N PHE A 22 10.12 -4.30 0.02
CA PHE A 22 10.03 -4.41 1.47
C PHE A 22 10.60 -5.71 2.02
N TYR A 23 10.52 -6.81 1.27
CA TYR A 23 10.86 -8.13 1.78
C TYR A 23 11.94 -8.86 0.98
N GLY A 24 12.46 -8.23 -0.06
CA GLY A 24 13.53 -8.82 -0.84
C GLY A 24 13.13 -10.05 -1.64
N LEU A 25 11.84 -10.22 -1.91
CA LEU A 25 11.36 -11.35 -2.70
C LEU A 25 11.56 -11.10 -4.18
N THR A 26 11.81 -12.17 -4.94
CA THR A 26 11.86 -12.05 -6.39
C THR A 26 10.46 -11.94 -6.96
N HIS A 27 10.35 -11.48 -8.21
CA HIS A 27 9.05 -11.40 -8.88
C HIS A 27 8.39 -12.77 -8.98
N GLN A 28 9.18 -13.82 -9.17
CA GLN A 28 8.66 -15.18 -9.22
C GLN A 28 8.09 -15.61 -7.87
N GLU A 29 8.78 -15.29 -6.80
CA GLU A 29 8.30 -15.62 -5.45
C GLU A 29 6.98 -14.91 -5.14
N VAL A 30 6.86 -13.65 -5.53
CA VAL A 30 5.62 -12.89 -5.32
C VAL A 30 4.49 -13.50 -6.15
N ALA A 31 4.77 -13.85 -7.41
CA ALA A 31 3.76 -14.48 -8.27
C ALA A 31 3.28 -15.80 -7.67
N LEU A 32 4.21 -16.60 -7.14
CA LEU A 32 3.86 -17.86 -6.49
C LEU A 32 2.96 -17.64 -5.28
N ARG A 33 3.27 -16.64 -4.48
CA ARG A 33 2.44 -16.31 -3.31
C ARG A 33 1.01 -15.93 -3.74
N ARG A 34 0.89 -15.16 -4.83
CA ARG A 34 -0.44 -14.82 -5.35
C ARG A 34 -1.22 -16.06 -5.76
N GLU A 35 -0.55 -17.03 -6.41
CA GLU A 35 -1.20 -18.27 -6.79
C GLU A 35 -1.65 -19.06 -5.57
N ILE A 36 -0.81 -19.16 -4.57
CA ILE A 36 -1.14 -19.88 -3.33
C ILE A 36 -2.36 -19.25 -2.64
N LEU A 37 -2.45 -17.92 -2.66
CA LEU A 37 -3.56 -17.20 -2.05
C LEU A 37 -4.80 -17.16 -2.93
N GLY A 38 -4.72 -17.65 -4.16
CA GLY A 38 -5.84 -17.62 -5.08
C GLY A 38 -6.18 -16.24 -5.59
N LEU A 39 -5.22 -15.32 -5.61
CA LEU A 39 -5.45 -13.97 -6.07
C LEU A 39 -5.27 -13.88 -7.59
N PRO A 40 -6.09 -13.08 -8.28
CA PRO A 40 -5.97 -12.93 -9.73
C PRO A 40 -4.69 -12.20 -10.09
N LYS A 41 -4.16 -12.52 -11.27
CA LYS A 41 -3.04 -11.77 -11.83
C LYS A 41 -3.53 -10.38 -12.17
N ARG A 42 -2.76 -9.39 -11.73
CA ARG A 42 -3.07 -8.02 -12.08
C ARG A 42 -2.68 -7.77 -13.53
N LYS A 43 -3.61 -7.27 -14.32
CA LYS A 43 -3.37 -6.93 -15.72
C LYS A 43 -3.67 -5.47 -15.95
N GLY A 44 -2.86 -4.81 -16.79
CA GLY A 44 -3.11 -3.46 -17.21
C GLY A 44 -2.70 -2.43 -16.17
N ARG A 45 -3.29 -1.25 -16.28
CA ARG A 45 -2.93 -0.12 -15.43
C ARG A 45 -3.47 -0.26 -14.03
N HIS A 46 -2.78 0.36 -13.09
CA HIS A 46 -3.31 0.55 -11.76
C HIS A 46 -4.52 1.49 -11.86
N PRO A 47 -5.55 1.28 -11.03
CA PRO A 47 -6.65 2.25 -10.97
C PRO A 47 -6.11 3.62 -10.59
N VAL A 48 -6.69 4.65 -11.18
CA VAL A 48 -6.37 6.03 -10.84
C VAL A 48 -7.46 6.55 -9.94
N LEU A 49 -7.08 7.22 -8.86
CA LEU A 49 -8.06 7.80 -7.95
C LEU A 49 -8.75 8.98 -8.64
N ASP A 50 -10.08 9.08 -8.49
CA ASP A 50 -10.76 10.29 -8.92
C ASP A 50 -10.52 11.38 -7.88
N GLU A 51 -10.95 12.60 -8.19
CA GLU A 51 -10.73 13.76 -7.32
C GLU A 51 -11.33 13.55 -5.93
N GLU A 52 -12.50 12.95 -5.87
CA GLU A 52 -13.20 12.69 -4.63
C GLU A 52 -12.47 11.68 -3.76
N GLN A 53 -12.01 10.59 -4.36
CA GLN A 53 -11.24 9.56 -3.68
C GLN A 53 -9.90 10.10 -3.19
N ASP A 54 -9.24 10.90 -4.01
CA ASP A 54 -7.96 11.49 -3.66
C ASP A 54 -8.10 12.43 -2.46
N THR A 55 -9.14 13.26 -2.45
CA THR A 55 -9.42 14.17 -1.34
C THR A 55 -9.73 13.40 -0.06
N GLU A 56 -10.53 12.35 -0.17
CA GLU A 56 -10.87 11.53 0.99
C GLU A 56 -9.65 10.79 1.54
N LEU A 57 -8.80 10.28 0.67
CA LEU A 57 -7.57 9.61 1.09
C LEU A 57 -6.66 10.59 1.85
N TRP A 58 -6.51 11.81 1.35
CA TRP A 58 -5.75 12.84 2.03
C TRP A 58 -6.30 13.13 3.43
N ARG A 59 -7.62 13.26 3.52
CA ARG A 59 -8.29 13.50 4.80
C ARG A 59 -8.04 12.35 5.79
N GLN A 60 -8.17 11.12 5.32
CA GLN A 60 -7.94 9.94 6.15
C GLN A 60 -6.47 9.86 6.58
N TRP A 61 -5.56 10.17 5.67
CA TRP A 61 -4.12 10.18 5.98
C TRP A 61 -3.82 11.21 7.08
N LYS A 62 -4.37 12.41 6.96
CA LYS A 62 -4.15 13.43 7.99
C LYS A 62 -4.75 13.01 9.32
N ALA A 63 -5.89 12.37 9.31
CA ALA A 63 -6.50 11.85 10.53
C ALA A 63 -5.60 10.81 11.21
N VAL A 64 -5.02 9.90 10.43
CA VAL A 64 -4.11 8.88 10.94
C VAL A 64 -2.86 9.52 11.55
N THR A 65 -2.26 10.48 10.86
CA THR A 65 -1.04 11.12 11.35
C THR A 65 -1.29 11.98 12.58
N ASN A 66 -2.52 12.46 12.75
CA ASN A 66 -2.90 13.23 13.94
C ASN A 66 -3.23 12.33 15.14
N SER A 67 -3.71 11.10 14.88
CA SER A 67 -4.16 10.22 15.95
C SER A 67 -3.05 9.29 16.46
N ARG A 68 -2.01 9.09 15.67
CA ARG A 68 -0.88 8.25 16.07
C ARG A 68 0.39 8.76 15.39
N THR A 69 1.53 8.41 15.98
CA THR A 69 2.83 8.79 15.43
C THR A 69 3.16 7.91 14.24
N VAL A 70 3.38 8.52 13.08
CA VAL A 70 3.86 7.83 11.88
C VAL A 70 5.23 8.42 11.56
N ASP A 71 6.25 7.57 11.52
CA ASP A 71 7.60 8.00 11.18
C ASP A 71 7.72 8.11 9.67
N LEU A 72 7.73 9.34 9.17
CA LEU A 72 7.75 9.60 7.72
C LEU A 72 9.08 9.24 7.07
N GLU A 73 10.11 8.99 7.88
CA GLU A 73 11.40 8.55 7.35
C GLU A 73 11.53 7.02 7.36
N ASP A 74 10.57 6.33 7.96
CA ASP A 74 10.54 4.88 8.01
C ASP A 74 9.43 4.35 7.11
N ASP A 75 9.81 3.78 5.98
CA ASP A 75 8.85 3.24 5.01
C ASP A 75 7.94 2.18 5.62
N THR A 76 8.43 1.41 6.58
CA THR A 76 7.60 0.39 7.24
C THR A 76 6.48 1.03 8.05
N SER A 77 6.77 2.14 8.73
CA SER A 77 5.77 2.88 9.47
C SER A 77 4.69 3.45 8.55
N ILE A 78 5.13 4.01 7.42
CA ILE A 78 4.21 4.54 6.40
C ILE A 78 3.37 3.41 5.82
N LEU A 79 4.00 2.27 5.53
CA LEU A 79 3.31 1.13 4.96
C LEU A 79 2.20 0.62 5.87
N ASP A 80 2.47 0.56 7.17
CA ASP A 80 1.49 0.10 8.14
C ASP A 80 0.24 0.98 8.11
N ALA A 81 0.44 2.30 8.10
CA ALA A 81 -0.67 3.25 7.98
C ALA A 81 -1.38 3.11 6.63
N ALA A 82 -0.61 2.92 5.55
CA ALA A 82 -1.18 2.74 4.22
C ALA A 82 -2.06 1.49 4.13
N MET A 83 -1.65 0.40 4.78
CA MET A 83 -2.45 -0.82 4.79
C MET A 83 -3.78 -0.61 5.48
N ASP A 84 -3.77 0.09 6.61
CA ASP A 84 -5.01 0.39 7.32
C ASP A 84 -5.95 1.25 6.48
N LEU A 85 -5.40 2.25 5.77
CA LEU A 85 -6.19 3.10 4.90
C LEU A 85 -6.74 2.35 3.70
N ALA A 86 -5.92 1.51 3.08
CA ALA A 86 -6.35 0.71 1.93
C ALA A 86 -7.51 -0.20 2.32
N GLU A 87 -7.40 -0.84 3.46
CA GLU A 87 -8.45 -1.72 3.96
C GLU A 87 -9.73 -0.95 4.28
N GLY A 88 -9.59 0.17 5.01
CA GLY A 88 -10.75 0.97 5.42
C GLY A 88 -11.47 1.63 4.28
N MET A 89 -10.75 2.01 3.23
CA MET A 89 -11.33 2.69 2.07
C MET A 89 -11.63 1.76 0.91
N SER A 90 -11.27 0.49 1.02
CA SER A 90 -11.41 -0.50 -0.06
C SER A 90 -10.70 -0.07 -1.34
N LEU A 91 -9.52 0.54 -1.19
CA LEU A 91 -8.69 0.94 -2.32
C LEU A 91 -7.47 0.02 -2.42
N PRO A 92 -6.95 -0.20 -3.64
CA PRO A 92 -5.74 -1.01 -3.78
C PRO A 92 -4.57 -0.40 -3.02
N LEU A 93 -3.84 -1.22 -2.28
CA LEU A 93 -2.71 -0.74 -1.50
C LEU A 93 -1.66 -0.05 -2.36
N SER A 94 -1.43 -0.54 -3.58
CA SER A 94 -0.45 0.09 -4.47
C SER A 94 -0.80 1.55 -4.79
N VAL A 95 -2.09 1.84 -4.94
CA VAL A 95 -2.55 3.21 -5.21
C VAL A 95 -2.42 4.07 -3.98
N VAL A 96 -2.82 3.55 -2.82
CA VAL A 96 -2.72 4.28 -1.54
C VAL A 96 -1.26 4.58 -1.23
N TRP A 97 -0.40 3.58 -1.38
CA TRP A 97 1.03 3.74 -1.14
C TRP A 97 1.66 4.82 -2.03
N ALA A 98 1.35 4.76 -3.34
CA ALA A 98 1.89 5.72 -4.29
C ALA A 98 1.47 7.16 -3.95
N SER A 99 0.21 7.35 -3.57
CA SER A 99 -0.29 8.66 -3.19
C SER A 99 0.40 9.19 -1.94
N ILE A 100 0.50 8.35 -0.92
CA ILE A 100 1.13 8.75 0.35
C ILE A 100 2.61 9.07 0.14
N LYS A 101 3.33 8.23 -0.59
CA LYS A 101 4.76 8.46 -0.85
C LYS A 101 4.97 9.74 -1.65
N SER A 102 4.08 10.03 -2.58
CA SER A 102 4.15 11.28 -3.33
C SER A 102 4.03 12.49 -2.39
N TRP A 103 3.08 12.46 -1.46
CA TRP A 103 2.91 13.53 -0.48
C TRP A 103 4.12 13.68 0.44
N VAL A 104 4.65 12.56 0.91
CA VAL A 104 5.82 12.56 1.78
C VAL A 104 7.03 13.14 1.03
N ASP A 105 7.25 12.70 -0.20
CA ASP A 105 8.38 13.15 -1.01
C ASP A 105 8.30 14.63 -1.36
N GLN A 106 7.08 15.15 -1.46
CA GLN A 106 6.85 16.58 -1.72
C GLN A 106 6.87 17.43 -0.45
N GLY A 107 6.99 16.80 0.71
CA GLY A 107 6.99 17.52 1.98
C GLY A 107 5.61 17.97 2.42
N LEU A 108 4.54 17.39 1.88
CA LEU A 108 3.17 17.78 2.21
C LEU A 108 2.62 17.03 3.43
N ALA A 109 3.16 15.86 3.70
CA ALA A 109 2.64 15.01 4.78
C ALA A 109 3.20 15.40 6.14
#